data_798de4d3237ddfae7f0900e04c640cf0
#
_entry.id   798de4d3237ddfae7f0900e04c640cf0
#
_cell.length_a   1.000
_cell.length_b   1.000
_cell.length_c   1.000
_cell.angle_alpha   90.00
_cell.angle_beta   90.00
_cell.angle_gamma   90.00
#
_symmetry.space_group_name_H-M   'P 1'
#
loop_
_entity.id
_entity.type
_entity.pdbx_description
1 polymer ?
#
loop_
_entity_poly.entity_id
_entity_poly.type
_entity_poly.pdbx_seq_one_letter_code
_entity_poly.pdbx_strand_id
1 'polypeptide(L)'
;MIVVSDTTPLRHLIAIGEAELLPKLYGTAIVPGAVWAELQAEATPLIVKTWLGSPPGWLEVRSSHAVVSNEPALDALDPGEREAIQLASELSANLLLMDDREGRLFALRRQLPVTGTLGVLERADVVGLLSDLP
;
A
#
# COMPACT_ATOMS: atom_id res chain seq x y z
N MET A 1 -14.80 0.30 2.62
CA MET A 1 -13.82 -0.66 2.09
C MET A 1 -12.49 -0.47 2.84
N ILE A 2 -11.89 -1.54 3.31
CA ILE A 2 -10.61 -1.49 4.02
C ILE A 2 -9.49 -1.82 3.03
N VAL A 3 -8.61 -0.86 2.77
CA VAL A 3 -7.47 -1.02 1.87
C VAL A 3 -6.20 -0.69 2.64
N VAL A 4 -5.24 -1.61 2.61
CA VAL A 4 -3.91 -1.43 3.23
C VAL A 4 -2.87 -1.32 2.12
N SER A 5 -1.99 -0.33 2.19
CA SER A 5 -0.95 -0.13 1.18
C SER A 5 0.45 -0.30 1.74
N ASP A 6 1.27 -1.05 1.01
CA ASP A 6 2.71 -1.09 1.19
C ASP A 6 3.34 0.20 0.62
N THR A 7 4.66 0.36 0.83
CA THR A 7 5.42 1.55 0.45
C THR A 7 5.41 1.82 -1.05
N THR A 8 5.75 0.82 -1.86
CA THR A 8 6.02 0.99 -3.29
C THR A 8 4.82 1.44 -4.11
N PRO A 9 3.62 0.85 -3.96
CA PRO A 9 2.46 1.33 -4.71
C PRO A 9 2.11 2.79 -4.40
N LEU A 10 2.13 3.17 -3.13
CA LEU A 10 1.83 4.54 -2.73
C LEU A 10 2.87 5.51 -3.28
N ARG A 11 4.15 5.16 -3.15
CA ARG A 11 5.26 5.97 -3.68
C ARG A 11 5.12 6.19 -5.18
N HIS A 12 4.83 5.13 -5.94
CA HIS A 12 4.66 5.22 -7.38
C HIS A 12 3.49 6.13 -7.76
N LEU A 13 2.34 5.96 -7.11
CA LEU A 13 1.16 6.77 -7.40
C LEU A 13 1.39 8.25 -7.08
N ILE A 14 2.06 8.54 -5.97
CA ILE A 14 2.43 9.93 -5.63
C ILE A 14 3.36 10.49 -6.71
N ALA A 15 4.39 9.73 -7.09
CA ALA A 15 5.41 10.20 -8.03
C ALA A 15 4.84 10.54 -9.42
N ILE A 16 3.82 9.83 -9.87
CA ILE A 16 3.17 10.10 -11.16
C ILE A 16 1.97 11.05 -11.05
N GLY A 17 1.70 11.59 -9.85
CA GLY A 17 0.59 12.53 -9.65
C GLY A 17 -0.78 11.89 -9.60
N GLU A 18 -0.88 10.59 -9.31
CA GLU A 18 -2.13 9.83 -9.35
C GLU A 18 -2.57 9.28 -7.98
N ALA A 19 -2.03 9.84 -6.88
CA ALA A 19 -2.39 9.38 -5.52
C ALA A 19 -3.88 9.49 -5.23
N GLU A 20 -4.56 10.48 -5.84
CA GLU A 20 -6.01 10.71 -5.67
C GLU A 20 -6.87 9.57 -6.22
N LEU A 21 -6.31 8.68 -7.02
CA LEU A 21 -7.02 7.47 -7.45
C LEU A 21 -7.41 6.61 -6.26
N LEU A 22 -6.61 6.60 -5.19
CA LEU A 22 -6.89 5.77 -4.02
C LEU A 22 -8.21 6.13 -3.35
N PRO A 23 -8.48 7.41 -2.98
CA PRO A 23 -9.79 7.73 -2.41
C PRO A 23 -10.91 7.64 -3.43
N LYS A 24 -10.66 7.90 -4.70
CA LYS A 24 -11.69 7.79 -5.74
C LYS A 24 -12.14 6.34 -5.97
N LEU A 25 -11.20 5.40 -5.90
CA LEU A 25 -11.52 3.98 -6.08
C LEU A 25 -11.99 3.30 -4.79
N TYR A 26 -11.38 3.66 -3.65
CA TYR A 26 -11.51 2.87 -2.42
C TYR A 26 -12.01 3.68 -1.21
N GLY A 27 -12.09 4.97 -1.29
CA GLY A 27 -12.52 5.86 -0.21
C GLY A 27 -11.39 6.28 0.71
N THR A 28 -10.78 5.34 1.40
CA THR A 28 -9.65 5.60 2.31
C THR A 28 -8.55 4.58 2.05
N ALA A 29 -7.34 4.90 2.50
CA ALA A 29 -6.22 3.98 2.46
C ALA A 29 -5.50 4.00 3.81
N ILE A 30 -5.09 2.83 4.27
CA ILE A 30 -4.39 2.65 5.54
C ILE A 30 -2.96 2.24 5.21
N VAL A 31 -1.99 2.89 5.87
CA VAL A 31 -0.58 2.50 5.77
C VAL A 31 -0.06 2.10 7.14
N PRO A 32 0.69 0.99 7.21
CA PRO A 32 1.33 0.58 8.47
C PRO A 32 2.37 1.60 8.93
N GLY A 33 2.66 1.60 10.24
CA GLY A 33 3.69 2.48 10.80
C GLY A 33 5.07 2.27 10.17
N ALA A 34 5.45 1.02 9.90
CA ALA A 34 6.72 0.71 9.24
C ALA A 34 6.77 1.25 7.79
N VAL A 35 5.65 1.20 7.07
CA VAL A 35 5.54 1.77 5.73
C VAL A 35 5.65 3.29 5.78
N TRP A 36 4.98 3.92 6.74
CA TRP A 36 5.05 5.37 6.92
C TRP A 36 6.49 5.82 7.19
N ALA A 37 7.21 5.11 8.06
CA ALA A 37 8.61 5.39 8.35
C ALA A 37 9.50 5.23 7.10
N GLU A 38 9.28 4.18 6.32
CA GLU A 38 10.02 3.93 5.08
C GLU A 38 9.78 5.01 4.03
N LEU A 39 8.54 5.50 3.90
CA LEU A 39 8.21 6.60 3.00
C LEU A 39 8.96 7.88 3.33
N GLN A 40 9.31 8.09 4.60
CA GLN A 40 10.03 9.29 5.07
C GLN A 40 11.53 9.14 5.05
N ALA A 41 12.08 8.01 4.57
CA ALA A 41 13.51 7.79 4.51
C ALA A 41 14.21 8.79 3.59
N GLU A 42 15.50 9.08 3.88
CA GLU A 42 16.29 10.09 3.14
C GLU A 42 16.34 9.83 1.64
N ALA A 43 16.39 8.57 1.22
CA ALA A 43 16.45 8.18 -0.18
C ALA A 43 15.15 8.40 -0.95
N THR A 44 14.07 8.76 -0.26
CA THR A 44 12.78 9.00 -0.90
C THR A 44 12.84 10.25 -1.80
N PRO A 45 12.33 10.19 -3.04
CA PRO A 45 12.32 11.34 -3.93
C PRO A 45 11.62 12.57 -3.32
N LEU A 46 12.10 13.76 -3.65
CA LEU A 46 11.59 15.01 -3.10
C LEU A 46 10.10 15.20 -3.34
N ILE A 47 9.58 14.81 -4.52
CA ILE A 47 8.15 14.93 -4.83
C ILE A 47 7.30 14.14 -3.83
N VAL A 48 7.77 12.97 -3.44
CA VAL A 48 7.08 12.12 -2.47
C VAL A 48 7.18 12.74 -1.07
N LYS A 49 8.36 13.18 -0.66
CA LYS A 49 8.56 13.84 0.64
C LYS A 49 7.68 15.08 0.78
N THR A 50 7.57 15.88 -0.27
CA THR A 50 6.75 17.08 -0.28
C THR A 50 5.27 16.72 -0.09
N TRP A 51 4.81 15.69 -0.78
CA TRP A 51 3.44 15.20 -0.64
C TRP A 51 3.16 14.73 0.79
N LEU A 52 4.12 13.99 1.40
CA LEU A 52 4.00 13.46 2.75
C LEU A 52 4.02 14.55 3.83
N GLY A 53 4.53 15.74 3.50
CA GLY A 53 4.55 16.88 4.41
C GLY A 53 3.17 17.43 4.75
N SER A 54 2.18 17.15 3.90
CA SER A 54 0.77 17.53 4.12
C SER A 54 -0.10 16.35 3.71
N PRO A 55 -0.13 15.28 4.51
CA PRO A 55 -0.87 14.08 4.14
C PRO A 55 -2.37 14.37 4.09
N PRO A 56 -3.06 13.80 3.08
CA PRO A 56 -4.50 14.03 2.94
C PRO A 56 -5.30 13.28 4.00
N GLY A 57 -6.51 13.74 4.25
CA GLY A 57 -7.38 13.15 5.27
C GLY A 57 -7.82 11.71 4.98
N TRP A 58 -7.73 11.27 3.71
CA TRP A 58 -8.09 9.89 3.34
C TRP A 58 -6.99 8.86 3.66
N LEU A 59 -5.80 9.31 4.04
CA LEU A 59 -4.67 8.44 4.39
C LEU A 59 -4.60 8.32 5.91
N GLU A 60 -4.66 7.08 6.39
CA GLU A 60 -4.59 6.78 7.82
C GLU A 60 -3.36 5.93 8.11
N VAL A 61 -2.61 6.29 9.15
CA VAL A 61 -1.47 5.49 9.61
C VAL A 61 -1.92 4.64 10.79
N ARG A 62 -1.70 3.34 10.70
CA ARG A 62 -2.00 2.38 11.79
C ARG A 62 -0.86 1.41 11.97
N SER A 63 -0.67 0.94 13.19
CA SER A 63 0.30 -0.12 13.48
C SER A 63 -0.41 -1.44 13.68
N SER A 64 0.26 -2.53 13.28
CA SER A 64 -0.22 -3.87 13.55
C SER A 64 -0.07 -4.18 15.04
N HIS A 65 -1.04 -4.89 15.59
CA HIS A 65 -0.99 -5.42 16.96
C HIS A 65 -0.48 -6.87 16.99
N ALA A 66 -0.09 -7.41 15.83
CA ALA A 66 0.39 -8.78 15.74
C ALA A 66 1.68 -8.94 16.56
N VAL A 67 1.69 -9.98 17.39
CA VAL A 67 2.86 -10.39 18.15
C VAL A 67 3.81 -11.12 17.21
N VAL A 68 5.06 -11.29 17.62
CA VAL A 68 6.12 -11.95 16.84
C VAL A 68 5.60 -13.19 16.09
N SER A 69 5.75 -13.16 14.78
CA SER A 69 5.37 -14.25 13.90
C SER A 69 6.35 -15.42 14.05
N ASN A 70 5.82 -16.64 14.02
CA ASN A 70 6.63 -17.86 13.93
C ASN A 70 6.73 -18.37 12.48
N GLU A 71 6.48 -17.49 11.52
CA GLU A 71 6.48 -17.86 10.10
C GLU A 71 7.76 -17.36 9.41
N PRO A 72 8.72 -18.25 9.10
CA PRO A 72 9.98 -17.85 8.46
C PRO A 72 9.76 -17.11 7.14
N ALA A 73 8.76 -17.50 6.36
CA ALA A 73 8.46 -16.85 5.08
C ALA A 73 8.02 -15.40 5.27
N LEU A 74 7.28 -15.10 6.32
CA LEU A 74 6.88 -13.73 6.66
C LEU A 74 8.07 -12.92 7.18
N ASP A 75 8.88 -13.55 8.03
CA ASP A 75 10.06 -12.93 8.61
C ASP A 75 11.14 -12.61 7.56
N ALA A 76 11.11 -13.28 6.41
CA ALA A 76 12.03 -13.03 5.30
C ALA A 76 11.67 -11.77 4.51
N LEU A 77 10.46 -11.25 4.66
CA LEU A 77 10.04 -10.01 4.01
C LEU A 77 10.60 -8.80 4.77
N ASP A 78 10.71 -7.65 4.08
CA ASP A 78 11.14 -6.44 4.77
C ASP A 78 10.08 -5.98 5.79
N PRO A 79 10.45 -5.09 6.75
CA PRO A 79 9.53 -4.68 7.81
C PRO A 79 8.23 -4.06 7.32
N GLY A 80 8.27 -3.25 6.26
CA GLY A 80 7.08 -2.62 5.70
C GLY A 80 6.13 -3.63 5.08
N GLU A 81 6.66 -4.54 4.27
CA GLU A 81 5.88 -5.61 3.65
C GLU A 81 5.25 -6.52 4.70
N ARG A 82 6.04 -6.91 5.68
CA ARG A 82 5.59 -7.76 6.78
C ARG A 82 4.45 -7.13 7.56
N GLU A 83 4.61 -5.88 7.97
CA GLU A 83 3.55 -5.18 8.71
C GLU A 83 2.30 -4.96 7.86
N ALA A 84 2.46 -4.67 6.56
CA ALA A 84 1.33 -4.51 5.66
C ALA A 84 0.48 -5.78 5.58
N ILE A 85 1.13 -6.94 5.46
CA ILE A 85 0.43 -8.23 5.44
C ILE A 85 -0.24 -8.51 6.78
N GLN A 86 0.47 -8.29 7.88
CA GLN A 86 -0.07 -8.50 9.22
C GLN A 86 -1.28 -7.61 9.48
N LEU A 87 -1.18 -6.33 9.14
CA LEU A 87 -2.27 -5.38 9.34
C LEU A 87 -3.48 -5.72 8.45
N ALA A 88 -3.24 -6.06 7.19
CA ALA A 88 -4.30 -6.49 6.28
C ALA A 88 -5.03 -7.72 6.82
N SER A 89 -4.28 -8.68 7.40
CA SER A 89 -4.87 -9.87 8.01
C SER A 89 -5.70 -9.52 9.25
N GLU A 90 -5.18 -8.67 10.14
CA GLU A 90 -5.89 -8.23 11.34
C GLU A 90 -7.21 -7.53 11.02
N LEU A 91 -7.20 -6.67 10.00
CA LEU A 91 -8.35 -5.87 9.63
C LEU A 91 -9.30 -6.59 8.68
N SER A 92 -8.96 -7.80 8.25
CA SER A 92 -9.67 -8.51 7.18
C SER A 92 -9.85 -7.59 5.98
N ALA A 93 -8.75 -7.00 5.52
CA ALA A 93 -8.76 -5.99 4.48
C ALA A 93 -9.41 -6.50 3.19
N ASN A 94 -10.15 -5.63 2.54
CA ASN A 94 -10.74 -5.92 1.24
C ASN A 94 -9.70 -5.96 0.12
N LEU A 95 -8.59 -5.24 0.32
CA LEU A 95 -7.51 -5.17 -0.66
C LEU A 95 -6.20 -4.79 0.01
N LEU A 96 -5.12 -5.45 -0.40
CA LEU A 96 -3.75 -5.09 -0.05
C LEU A 96 -3.05 -4.61 -1.32
N LEU A 97 -2.44 -3.43 -1.26
CA LEU A 97 -1.64 -2.88 -2.35
C LEU A 97 -0.18 -3.22 -2.10
N MET A 98 0.42 -3.99 -2.98
CA MET A 98 1.79 -4.48 -2.84
C MET A 98 2.37 -4.83 -4.21
N ASP A 99 3.54 -4.28 -4.54
CA ASP A 99 4.20 -4.56 -5.82
C ASP A 99 5.20 -5.70 -5.74
N ASP A 100 5.78 -5.95 -4.56
CA ASP A 100 6.77 -7.00 -4.39
C ASP A 100 6.19 -8.39 -4.65
N ARG A 101 6.86 -9.15 -5.50
CA ARG A 101 6.38 -10.49 -5.89
C ARG A 101 6.27 -11.45 -4.73
N GLU A 102 7.31 -11.53 -3.88
CA GLU A 102 7.32 -12.45 -2.74
C GLU A 102 6.22 -12.11 -1.75
N GLY A 103 6.05 -10.81 -1.47
CA GLY A 103 4.98 -10.35 -0.61
C GLY A 103 3.60 -10.67 -1.17
N ARG A 104 3.39 -10.48 -2.48
CA ARG A 104 2.11 -10.80 -3.14
C ARG A 104 1.81 -12.29 -3.07
N LEU A 105 2.79 -13.14 -3.32
CA LEU A 105 2.61 -14.59 -3.22
C LEU A 105 2.25 -15.00 -1.80
N PHE A 106 2.90 -14.41 -0.80
CA PHE A 106 2.57 -14.68 0.60
C PHE A 106 1.14 -14.26 0.93
N ALA A 107 0.75 -13.06 0.50
CA ALA A 107 -0.61 -12.54 0.71
C ALA A 107 -1.67 -13.45 0.08
N LEU A 108 -1.42 -13.92 -1.15
CA LEU A 108 -2.33 -14.84 -1.83
C LEU A 108 -2.50 -16.16 -1.07
N ARG A 109 -1.42 -16.70 -0.51
CA ARG A 109 -1.49 -17.91 0.34
C ARG A 109 -2.32 -17.69 1.58
N ARG A 110 -2.36 -16.45 2.08
CA ARG A 110 -3.18 -16.03 3.22
C ARG A 110 -4.61 -15.69 2.80
N GLN A 111 -4.95 -15.86 1.53
CA GLN A 111 -6.26 -15.52 0.98
C GLN A 111 -6.60 -14.03 1.10
N LEU A 112 -5.57 -13.18 1.10
CA LEU A 112 -5.73 -11.74 1.05
C LEU A 112 -5.86 -11.29 -0.40
N PRO A 113 -6.90 -10.52 -0.77
CA PRO A 113 -6.94 -9.89 -2.07
C PRO A 113 -5.78 -8.90 -2.20
N VAL A 114 -4.99 -9.03 -3.25
CA VAL A 114 -3.80 -8.20 -3.45
C VAL A 114 -3.70 -7.72 -4.89
N THR A 115 -3.27 -6.47 -5.07
CA THR A 115 -2.93 -5.91 -6.37
C THR A 115 -1.74 -4.97 -6.23
N GLY A 116 -1.09 -4.62 -7.35
CA GLY A 116 0.02 -3.68 -7.38
C GLY A 116 -0.37 -2.36 -8.04
N THR A 117 0.62 -1.51 -8.29
CA THR A 117 0.43 -0.21 -8.93
C THR A 117 -0.30 -0.33 -10.27
N LEU A 118 0.12 -1.26 -11.13
CA LEU A 118 -0.52 -1.47 -12.43
C LEU A 118 -1.98 -1.86 -12.29
N GLY A 119 -2.31 -2.72 -11.32
CA GLY A 119 -3.70 -3.12 -11.08
C GLY A 119 -4.58 -1.95 -10.67
N VAL A 120 -4.06 -1.02 -9.87
CA VAL A 120 -4.78 0.21 -9.50
C VAL A 120 -5.04 1.05 -10.74
N LEU A 121 -4.04 1.25 -11.59
CA LEU A 121 -4.16 2.03 -12.82
C LEU A 121 -5.14 1.38 -13.80
N GLU A 122 -5.07 0.07 -13.97
CA GLU A 122 -6.01 -0.68 -14.81
C GLU A 122 -7.44 -0.53 -14.32
N ARG A 123 -7.65 -0.63 -13.01
CA ARG A 123 -8.97 -0.45 -12.43
C ARG A 123 -9.49 0.97 -12.64
N ALA A 124 -8.63 1.97 -12.48
CA ALA A 124 -8.98 3.37 -12.71
C ALA A 124 -9.38 3.62 -14.18
N ASP A 125 -8.67 2.98 -15.11
CA ASP A 125 -8.98 3.07 -16.53
C ASP A 125 -10.36 2.45 -16.83
N VAL A 126 -10.62 1.26 -16.31
CA VAL A 126 -11.89 0.55 -16.52
C VAL A 126 -13.08 1.37 -16.02
N VAL A 127 -12.96 2.06 -14.90
CA VAL A 127 -14.06 2.89 -14.35
C VAL A 127 -14.05 4.34 -14.85
N GLY A 128 -13.17 4.67 -15.79
CA GLY A 128 -13.17 5.97 -16.47
C GLY A 128 -12.51 7.11 -15.70
N LEU A 129 -11.65 6.81 -14.72
CA LEU A 129 -10.93 7.83 -13.94
C LEU A 129 -9.65 8.32 -14.60
N LEU A 130 -9.14 7.60 -15.61
CA LEU A 130 -7.97 8.00 -16.39
C LEU A 130 -8.43 8.32 -17.80
N SER A 131 -8.24 9.55 -18.25
CA SER A 131 -8.66 10.00 -19.57
C SER A 131 -7.59 9.79 -20.65
N ASP A 132 -6.32 9.79 -20.25
CA ASP A 132 -5.17 9.67 -21.15
C ASP A 132 -4.08 8.81 -20.51
N LEU A 133 -4.17 7.49 -20.71
CA LEU A 133 -3.01 6.64 -20.48
C LEU A 133 -2.13 6.68 -21.72
N PRO A 134 -0.86 7.04 -21.60
CA PRO A 134 0.06 6.96 -22.71
C PRO A 134 0.28 5.53 -23.19
#